data_736a2b57ec327b669913876e78f5add2
#
_entry.id   736a2b57ec327b669913876e78f5add2
#
_cell.length_a   1.000
_cell.length_b   1.000
_cell.length_c   1.000
_cell.angle_alpha   90.00
_cell.angle_beta   90.00
_cell.angle_gamma   90.00
#
_symmetry.space_group_name_H-M   'P 1'
#
loop_
_entity.id
_entity.type
_entity.pdbx_description
1 polymer ?
#
loop_
_entity_poly.entity_id
_entity_poly.type
_entity_poly.pdbx_seq_one_letter_code
_entity_poly.pdbx_strand_id
1 'polypeptide(L)'
;MRSVDESALGDLVAARLGARGKVDENDKRGEIGLVGAGGENPPMVVAAGNFASPLVALSALDRAVERYRLFVLNPQVGLPERPGVIPVTPFVGPGMRGRPALEYLPSRLGLVPRLFTGGYRPDVVVLHTSRPVGGRLSMGTEVNILPAAVRAARATGGLVIAQINPRMPYTFGDGELDTASVDLAIEVDMPLVSPTPHPPDDIHQEIGARVAALVPDGATLQLGIGTVPDATLAALTGRRGLRVWTETFSDGLLALDQAAALDRHAPIVSSFVFGSQQLYGWLDRNERIRFLRTETVNDPAVIARQPLMTSINTALQVDLHAQANASYVRGRIWSGFGGQPDFVTGALHAADGQAIIALPSWHARSASSTIVAALSEPTTSFQHSHVVSEHGVADIWGSSLRQQADELIRNVAHPDARDALAATFADTHTDARGGARADVHSGARAEADRPRPSASAPQQSASRSTTGASASAVAPSGVEK
;
A
#
# COMPACT_ATOMS: atom_id res chain seq x y z
N MET A 1 -22.07 -21.68 2.33
CA MET A 1 -20.93 -22.13 1.48
C MET A 1 -21.29 -23.42 0.77
N ARG A 2 -21.20 -23.46 -0.57
CA ARG A 2 -21.42 -24.65 -1.41
C ARG A 2 -20.09 -25.08 -2.00
N SER A 3 -19.64 -26.30 -1.75
CA SER A 3 -18.46 -26.89 -2.39
C SER A 3 -18.81 -27.33 -3.82
N VAL A 4 -17.94 -27.01 -4.77
CA VAL A 4 -18.10 -27.30 -6.21
C VAL A 4 -16.76 -27.71 -6.80
N ASP A 5 -16.76 -28.36 -7.95
CA ASP A 5 -15.56 -28.60 -8.74
C ASP A 5 -15.20 -27.37 -9.60
N GLU A 6 -14.01 -27.36 -10.22
CA GLU A 6 -13.53 -26.25 -11.02
C GLU A 6 -14.44 -25.91 -12.22
N SER A 7 -15.02 -26.92 -12.87
CA SER A 7 -15.91 -26.75 -14.04
C SER A 7 -17.20 -26.05 -13.60
N ALA A 8 -17.85 -26.59 -12.57
CA ALA A 8 -19.07 -25.99 -12.03
C ALA A 8 -18.85 -24.58 -11.45
N LEU A 9 -17.67 -24.29 -10.89
CA LEU A 9 -17.36 -22.94 -10.40
C LEU A 9 -17.45 -21.89 -11.51
N GLY A 10 -16.80 -22.13 -12.65
CA GLY A 10 -16.83 -21.21 -13.78
C GLY A 10 -18.23 -20.92 -14.28
N ASP A 11 -19.03 -21.98 -14.51
CA ASP A 11 -20.40 -21.87 -15.00
C ASP A 11 -21.32 -21.09 -14.03
N LEU A 12 -21.21 -21.35 -12.73
CA LEU A 12 -21.99 -20.65 -11.71
C LEU A 12 -21.63 -19.17 -11.61
N VAL A 13 -20.35 -18.82 -11.73
CA VAL A 13 -19.91 -17.43 -11.75
C VAL A 13 -20.44 -16.72 -12.99
N ALA A 14 -20.26 -17.31 -14.18
CA ALA A 14 -20.75 -16.73 -15.44
C ALA A 14 -22.28 -16.52 -15.42
N ALA A 15 -23.04 -17.52 -14.97
CA ALA A 15 -24.49 -17.41 -14.82
C ALA A 15 -24.91 -16.28 -13.86
N ARG A 16 -24.20 -16.13 -12.74
CA ARG A 16 -24.50 -15.08 -11.75
C ARG A 16 -24.20 -13.68 -12.28
N LEU A 17 -23.07 -13.50 -12.98
CA LEU A 17 -22.69 -12.22 -13.59
C LEU A 17 -23.65 -11.86 -14.74
N GLY A 18 -24.04 -12.81 -15.59
CA GLY A 18 -25.01 -12.60 -16.64
C GLY A 18 -26.43 -12.25 -16.14
N ALA A 19 -26.82 -12.76 -14.97
CA ALA A 19 -28.08 -12.37 -14.33
C ALA A 19 -28.06 -10.95 -13.77
N ARG A 20 -26.91 -10.46 -13.28
CA ARG A 20 -26.75 -9.10 -12.75
C ARG A 20 -26.78 -8.05 -13.86
N GLY A 21 -26.13 -8.27 -14.98
CA GLY A 21 -26.14 -7.31 -16.11
C GLY A 21 -27.54 -6.96 -16.61
N LYS A 22 -28.54 -7.84 -16.44
CA LYS A 22 -29.94 -7.60 -16.80
C LYS A 22 -30.72 -6.75 -15.78
N VAL A 23 -30.24 -6.63 -14.55
CA VAL A 23 -30.91 -5.89 -13.45
C VAL A 23 -30.42 -4.45 -13.38
N ASP A 24 -29.13 -4.21 -13.67
CA ASP A 24 -28.51 -2.88 -13.55
C ASP A 24 -28.85 -1.91 -14.69
N GLU A 25 -29.46 -2.34 -15.80
CA GLU A 25 -29.95 -1.44 -16.85
C GLU A 25 -30.98 -0.39 -16.36
N ASN A 26 -31.58 -0.59 -15.19
CA ASN A 26 -32.56 0.32 -14.59
C ASN A 26 -32.02 1.20 -13.45
N ASP A 27 -30.83 1.00 -12.95
CA ASP A 27 -30.27 1.79 -11.83
C ASP A 27 -29.24 2.85 -12.31
N LYS A 28 -29.76 3.95 -12.82
CA LYS A 28 -28.97 5.14 -13.25
C LYS A 28 -28.48 6.01 -12.08
N ARG A 29 -28.12 5.46 -10.93
CA ARG A 29 -27.57 6.20 -9.81
C ARG A 29 -26.03 6.19 -9.82
N GLY A 30 -25.47 7.34 -10.25
CA GLY A 30 -24.08 7.72 -10.00
C GLY A 30 -23.11 7.58 -11.16
N GLU A 31 -23.41 8.19 -12.30
CA GLU A 31 -22.36 8.52 -13.27
C GLU A 31 -21.44 9.61 -12.70
N ILE A 32 -20.35 9.20 -12.04
CA ILE A 32 -19.12 9.97 -12.12
C ILE A 32 -18.40 9.41 -13.34
N GLY A 33 -18.57 10.15 -14.47
CA GLY A 33 -17.98 9.79 -15.74
C GLY A 33 -16.47 9.72 -15.68
N LEU A 34 -15.93 8.52 -15.79
CA LEU A 34 -14.57 8.29 -16.26
C LEU A 34 -14.67 7.63 -17.63
N VAL A 35 -14.25 8.39 -18.58
CA VAL A 35 -14.29 8.22 -20.02
C VAL A 35 -13.72 6.88 -20.46
N GLY A 36 -14.56 6.05 -21.04
CA GLY A 36 -14.23 4.95 -21.91
C GLY A 36 -15.39 4.76 -22.86
N ALA A 37 -15.26 5.24 -24.09
CA ALA A 37 -16.31 5.18 -25.10
C ALA A 37 -16.81 3.75 -25.33
N GLY A 38 -18.09 3.52 -25.10
CA GLY A 38 -18.86 2.43 -25.68
C GLY A 38 -18.78 1.09 -24.96
N GLY A 39 -19.84 0.73 -24.23
CA GLY A 39 -20.09 -0.63 -23.75
C GLY A 39 -19.97 -0.80 -22.25
N GLU A 40 -20.83 -1.65 -21.72
CA GLU A 40 -20.98 -2.08 -20.34
C GLU A 40 -19.65 -2.17 -19.57
N ASN A 41 -19.61 -1.63 -18.37
CA ASN A 41 -18.44 -1.69 -17.50
C ASN A 41 -18.21 -3.17 -17.09
N PRO A 42 -17.07 -3.82 -17.47
CA PRO A 42 -16.89 -5.24 -17.20
C PRO A 42 -16.92 -5.53 -15.70
N PRO A 43 -17.41 -6.69 -15.25
CA PRO A 43 -17.51 -7.02 -13.85
C PRO A 43 -16.15 -6.95 -13.14
N MET A 44 -16.16 -6.49 -11.89
CA MET A 44 -14.99 -6.34 -11.04
C MET A 44 -14.77 -7.61 -10.22
N VAL A 45 -13.66 -8.27 -10.45
CA VAL A 45 -13.17 -9.41 -9.67
C VAL A 45 -12.03 -8.94 -8.78
N VAL A 46 -12.21 -8.99 -7.46
CA VAL A 46 -11.14 -8.73 -6.49
C VAL A 46 -10.61 -10.06 -5.99
N ALA A 47 -9.31 -10.29 -6.09
CA ALA A 47 -8.70 -11.54 -5.63
C ALA A 47 -7.60 -11.30 -4.59
N ALA A 48 -7.37 -12.30 -3.74
CA ALA A 48 -6.20 -12.34 -2.88
C ALA A 48 -4.93 -12.20 -3.72
N GLY A 49 -4.02 -11.40 -3.24
CA GLY A 49 -2.80 -11.03 -3.94
C GLY A 49 -1.54 -11.59 -3.28
N ASN A 50 -0.46 -10.86 -3.44
CA ASN A 50 0.85 -11.28 -2.94
C ASN A 50 1.13 -12.76 -3.28
N PHE A 51 1.58 -13.56 -2.33
CA PHE A 51 1.88 -14.97 -2.52
C PHE A 51 0.70 -15.91 -2.19
N ALA A 52 -0.48 -15.36 -1.93
CA ALA A 52 -1.71 -16.08 -1.61
C ALA A 52 -2.74 -16.06 -2.75
N SER A 53 -2.33 -15.79 -3.99
CA SER A 53 -3.26 -15.75 -5.14
C SER A 53 -3.97 -17.08 -5.33
N PRO A 54 -5.33 -17.09 -5.44
CA PRO A 54 -6.14 -18.30 -5.58
C PRO A 54 -6.17 -18.75 -7.06
N LEU A 55 -5.04 -19.22 -7.58
CA LEU A 55 -4.82 -19.44 -9.01
C LEU A 55 -5.76 -20.44 -9.65
N VAL A 56 -6.16 -21.49 -8.92
CA VAL A 56 -7.08 -22.53 -9.44
C VAL A 56 -8.49 -21.94 -9.61
N ALA A 57 -8.98 -21.23 -8.59
CA ALA A 57 -10.29 -20.57 -8.68
C ALA A 57 -10.32 -19.47 -9.74
N LEU A 58 -9.23 -18.68 -9.86
CA LEU A 58 -9.11 -17.66 -10.91
C LEU A 58 -9.05 -18.28 -12.30
N SER A 59 -8.35 -19.41 -12.50
CA SER A 59 -8.31 -20.12 -13.77
C SER A 59 -9.68 -20.65 -14.16
N ALA A 60 -10.47 -21.20 -13.22
CA ALA A 60 -11.82 -21.65 -13.46
C ALA A 60 -12.75 -20.50 -13.87
N LEU A 61 -12.68 -19.36 -13.17
CA LEU A 61 -13.42 -18.15 -13.50
C LEU A 61 -13.03 -17.63 -14.90
N ASP A 62 -11.73 -17.56 -15.20
CA ASP A 62 -11.19 -17.02 -16.45
C ASP A 62 -11.65 -17.82 -17.69
N ARG A 63 -11.82 -19.13 -17.57
CA ARG A 63 -12.35 -19.97 -18.66
C ARG A 63 -13.82 -19.67 -18.99
N ALA A 64 -14.59 -19.20 -18.01
CA ALA A 64 -16.04 -19.05 -18.14
C ALA A 64 -16.51 -17.61 -18.34
N VAL A 65 -15.71 -16.61 -17.93
CA VAL A 65 -16.07 -15.19 -18.02
C VAL A 65 -15.24 -14.52 -19.11
N GLU A 66 -15.87 -14.12 -20.19
CA GLU A 66 -15.18 -13.60 -21.39
C GLU A 66 -14.37 -12.31 -21.10
N ARG A 67 -14.95 -11.35 -20.35
CA ARG A 67 -14.34 -10.07 -20.07
C ARG A 67 -14.60 -9.64 -18.64
N TYR A 68 -13.55 -9.23 -17.92
CA TYR A 68 -13.64 -8.72 -16.55
C TYR A 68 -12.43 -7.88 -16.16
N ARG A 69 -12.58 -7.07 -15.11
CA ARG A 69 -11.50 -6.32 -14.45
C ARG A 69 -10.98 -7.15 -13.29
N LEU A 70 -9.68 -7.40 -13.25
CA LEU A 70 -9.02 -8.18 -12.20
C LEU A 70 -8.23 -7.27 -11.26
N PHE A 71 -8.78 -7.02 -10.09
CA PHE A 71 -8.14 -6.23 -9.05
C PHE A 71 -7.34 -7.14 -8.10
N VAL A 72 -6.02 -6.96 -8.06
CA VAL A 72 -5.12 -7.72 -7.18
C VAL A 72 -4.07 -6.79 -6.60
N LEU A 73 -3.84 -6.86 -5.28
CA LEU A 73 -2.75 -6.15 -4.62
C LEU A 73 -1.44 -6.90 -4.81
N ASN A 74 -0.38 -6.23 -5.28
CA ASN A 74 0.94 -6.82 -5.53
C ASN A 74 0.88 -8.17 -6.28
N PRO A 75 0.29 -8.20 -7.47
CA PRO A 75 0.03 -9.43 -8.22
C PRO A 75 1.31 -10.17 -8.56
N GLN A 76 1.35 -11.46 -8.24
CA GLN A 76 2.43 -12.35 -8.62
C GLN A 76 2.16 -13.02 -9.98
N VAL A 77 3.17 -13.70 -10.54
CA VAL A 77 3.05 -14.42 -11.81
C VAL A 77 2.00 -15.55 -11.73
N GLY A 78 1.42 -15.92 -12.88
CA GLY A 78 0.43 -17.01 -12.97
C GLY A 78 -1.03 -16.54 -12.97
N LEU A 79 -1.28 -15.24 -12.85
CA LEU A 79 -2.63 -14.67 -13.00
C LEU A 79 -3.08 -14.71 -14.48
N PRO A 80 -4.42 -14.75 -14.74
CA PRO A 80 -4.95 -14.65 -16.10
C PRO A 80 -4.42 -13.44 -16.87
N GLU A 81 -4.03 -13.65 -18.15
CA GLU A 81 -3.33 -12.63 -18.97
C GLU A 81 -3.97 -12.36 -20.33
N ARG A 82 -5.00 -13.11 -20.73
CA ARG A 82 -5.64 -12.97 -22.04
C ARG A 82 -6.28 -11.58 -22.24
N PRO A 83 -6.54 -11.15 -23.49
CA PRO A 83 -7.03 -9.80 -23.81
C PRO A 83 -8.34 -9.39 -23.14
N GLY A 84 -9.20 -10.34 -22.74
CA GLY A 84 -10.44 -10.04 -22.01
C GLY A 84 -10.23 -9.66 -20.53
N VAL A 85 -9.03 -9.83 -19.99
CA VAL A 85 -8.71 -9.52 -18.60
C VAL A 85 -8.06 -8.14 -18.51
N ILE A 86 -8.73 -7.21 -17.83
CA ILE A 86 -8.21 -5.87 -17.57
C ILE A 86 -7.55 -5.87 -16.19
N PRO A 87 -6.21 -5.78 -16.10
CA PRO A 87 -5.51 -5.78 -14.83
C PRO A 87 -5.69 -4.44 -14.11
N VAL A 88 -6.05 -4.49 -12.82
CA VAL A 88 -6.25 -3.31 -11.96
C VAL A 88 -5.46 -3.51 -10.68
N THR A 89 -4.66 -2.53 -10.27
CA THR A 89 -3.91 -2.65 -9.02
C THR A 89 -3.51 -1.29 -8.44
N PRO A 90 -3.52 -1.13 -7.12
CA PRO A 90 -2.90 0.02 -6.44
C PRO A 90 -1.42 -0.21 -6.13
N PHE A 91 -0.90 -1.43 -6.34
CA PHE A 91 0.50 -1.77 -6.15
C PHE A 91 0.92 -2.83 -7.17
N VAL A 92 1.75 -2.42 -8.11
CA VAL A 92 2.15 -3.25 -9.26
C VAL A 92 3.17 -4.30 -8.84
N GLY A 93 2.78 -5.56 -8.95
CA GLY A 93 3.67 -6.69 -8.77
C GLY A 93 4.14 -7.30 -10.10
N PRO A 94 5.03 -8.33 -10.04
CA PRO A 94 5.58 -8.97 -11.24
C PRO A 94 4.51 -9.48 -12.21
N GLY A 95 3.37 -9.96 -11.71
CA GLY A 95 2.31 -10.54 -12.51
C GLY A 95 1.51 -9.54 -13.34
N MET A 96 1.62 -8.23 -13.09
CA MET A 96 0.93 -7.19 -13.88
C MET A 96 1.89 -6.16 -14.47
N ARG A 97 3.17 -6.23 -14.16
CA ARG A 97 4.15 -5.25 -14.63
C ARG A 97 4.29 -5.29 -16.15
N GLY A 98 4.10 -4.11 -16.79
CA GLY A 98 4.23 -3.97 -18.24
C GLY A 98 3.05 -4.50 -19.06
N ARG A 99 1.96 -4.96 -18.45
CA ARG A 99 0.76 -5.37 -19.20
C ARG A 99 0.12 -4.17 -19.92
N PRO A 100 -0.30 -4.31 -21.18
CA PRO A 100 -0.76 -3.17 -22.00
C PRO A 100 -1.99 -2.46 -21.45
N ALA A 101 -2.93 -3.15 -20.83
CA ALA A 101 -4.19 -2.59 -20.32
C ALA A 101 -4.17 -2.34 -18.79
N LEU A 102 -2.98 -2.22 -18.20
CA LEU A 102 -2.86 -2.02 -16.75
C LEU A 102 -3.51 -0.71 -16.28
N GLU A 103 -4.52 -0.81 -15.45
CA GLU A 103 -5.08 0.30 -14.69
C GLU A 103 -4.36 0.40 -13.33
N TYR A 104 -3.36 1.26 -13.24
CA TYR A 104 -2.71 1.57 -11.97
C TYR A 104 -3.51 2.62 -11.21
N LEU A 105 -3.80 2.34 -9.95
CA LEU A 105 -4.55 3.22 -9.05
C LEU A 105 -3.62 3.80 -7.99
N PRO A 106 -3.16 5.05 -8.13
CA PRO A 106 -2.31 5.67 -7.12
C PRO A 106 -3.08 5.86 -5.81
N SER A 107 -2.82 5.00 -4.84
CA SER A 107 -3.47 5.02 -3.53
C SER A 107 -2.51 4.53 -2.44
N ARG A 108 -2.54 5.20 -1.29
CA ARG A 108 -1.97 4.66 -0.06
C ARG A 108 -2.72 3.39 0.33
N LEU A 109 -2.02 2.42 0.91
CA LEU A 109 -2.64 1.12 1.19
C LEU A 109 -3.81 1.22 2.18
N GLY A 110 -3.69 2.03 3.22
CA GLY A 110 -4.79 2.27 4.17
C GLY A 110 -6.07 2.85 3.54
N LEU A 111 -5.97 3.47 2.35
CA LEU A 111 -7.11 4.06 1.64
C LEU A 111 -7.70 3.17 0.54
N VAL A 112 -7.00 2.10 0.14
CA VAL A 112 -7.47 1.17 -0.92
C VAL A 112 -8.88 0.63 -0.63
N PRO A 113 -9.24 0.25 0.60
CA PRO A 113 -10.60 -0.22 0.92
C PRO A 113 -11.72 0.75 0.55
N ARG A 114 -11.45 2.05 0.50
CA ARG A 114 -12.43 3.07 0.09
C ARG A 114 -12.78 2.99 -1.40
N LEU A 115 -11.90 2.44 -2.23
CA LEU A 115 -12.17 2.23 -3.65
C LEU A 115 -13.34 1.27 -3.87
N PHE A 116 -13.52 0.29 -2.97
CA PHE A 116 -14.58 -0.70 -3.03
C PHE A 116 -15.98 -0.17 -2.70
N THR A 117 -16.08 1.03 -2.12
CA THR A 117 -17.35 1.72 -1.89
C THR A 117 -17.72 2.67 -3.03
N GLY A 118 -16.85 2.81 -4.02
CA GLY A 118 -17.00 3.67 -5.20
C GLY A 118 -16.96 2.88 -6.51
N GLY A 119 -16.22 3.39 -7.49
CA GLY A 119 -16.13 2.86 -8.85
C GLY A 119 -15.45 1.49 -9.01
N TYR A 120 -14.84 0.95 -7.93
CA TYR A 120 -14.16 -0.36 -7.93
C TYR A 120 -14.86 -1.39 -7.04
N ARG A 121 -16.18 -1.27 -6.93
CA ARG A 121 -17.01 -2.19 -6.14
C ARG A 121 -16.91 -3.62 -6.69
N PRO A 122 -16.61 -4.62 -5.82
CA PRO A 122 -16.47 -6.00 -6.28
C PRO A 122 -17.82 -6.64 -6.67
N ASP A 123 -17.87 -7.25 -7.83
CA ASP A 123 -18.93 -8.19 -8.22
C ASP A 123 -18.62 -9.62 -7.76
N VAL A 124 -17.32 -9.95 -7.74
CA VAL A 124 -16.80 -11.23 -7.26
C VAL A 124 -15.58 -10.97 -6.39
N VAL A 125 -15.50 -11.65 -5.23
CA VAL A 125 -14.29 -11.73 -4.42
C VAL A 125 -13.79 -13.15 -4.39
N VAL A 126 -12.52 -13.38 -4.71
CA VAL A 126 -11.89 -14.71 -4.72
C VAL A 126 -10.79 -14.76 -3.65
N LEU A 127 -11.03 -15.58 -2.63
CA LEU A 127 -10.16 -15.74 -1.47
C LEU A 127 -9.34 -17.03 -1.58
N HIS A 128 -8.18 -17.04 -0.93
CA HIS A 128 -7.41 -18.26 -0.64
C HIS A 128 -7.42 -18.46 0.88
N THR A 129 -8.00 -19.54 1.36
CA THR A 129 -8.29 -19.69 2.79
C THR A 129 -7.77 -21.00 3.34
N SER A 130 -7.64 -21.06 4.66
CA SER A 130 -7.44 -22.29 5.42
C SER A 130 -8.65 -23.24 5.30
N ARG A 131 -8.52 -24.46 5.81
CA ARG A 131 -9.69 -25.30 6.12
C ARG A 131 -10.57 -24.63 7.18
N PRO A 132 -11.89 -24.89 7.15
CA PRO A 132 -12.79 -24.36 8.17
C PRO A 132 -12.49 -25.00 9.54
N VAL A 133 -12.50 -24.16 10.58
CA VAL A 133 -12.37 -24.55 11.98
C VAL A 133 -13.52 -23.91 12.75
N GLY A 134 -14.34 -24.72 13.41
CA GLY A 134 -15.49 -24.22 14.17
C GLY A 134 -16.48 -23.37 13.35
N GLY A 135 -16.67 -23.67 12.06
CA GLY A 135 -17.53 -22.92 11.16
C GLY A 135 -16.92 -21.65 10.59
N ARG A 136 -15.62 -21.39 10.83
CA ARG A 136 -14.89 -20.24 10.32
C ARG A 136 -13.71 -20.64 9.43
N LEU A 137 -13.45 -19.84 8.41
CA LEU A 137 -12.26 -19.89 7.56
C LEU A 137 -11.31 -18.79 8.00
N SER A 138 -10.01 -18.97 7.78
CA SER A 138 -9.04 -17.89 7.86
C SER A 138 -8.53 -17.53 6.47
N MET A 139 -8.40 -16.24 6.17
CA MET A 139 -7.71 -15.73 4.97
C MET A 139 -6.19 -15.99 5.02
N GLY A 140 -5.70 -16.60 6.11
CA GLY A 140 -4.34 -17.07 6.25
C GLY A 140 -3.31 -15.96 6.15
N THR A 141 -2.46 -16.05 5.12
CA THR A 141 -1.32 -15.15 4.93
C THR A 141 -1.65 -13.81 4.28
N GLU A 142 -2.91 -13.59 3.84
CA GLU A 142 -3.31 -12.41 3.06
C GLU A 142 -4.65 -11.87 3.56
N VAL A 143 -4.62 -10.89 4.45
CA VAL A 143 -5.83 -10.26 5.02
C VAL A 143 -6.04 -8.86 4.44
N ASN A 144 -5.15 -7.95 4.65
CA ASN A 144 -5.06 -6.56 4.16
C ASN A 144 -6.40 -5.93 3.70
N ILE A 145 -6.67 -5.86 2.40
CA ILE A 145 -7.85 -5.22 1.79
C ILE A 145 -9.06 -6.16 1.66
N LEU A 146 -8.86 -7.47 1.87
CA LEU A 146 -9.88 -8.49 1.56
C LEU A 146 -11.12 -8.42 2.45
N PRO A 147 -11.05 -8.15 3.77
CA PRO A 147 -12.25 -7.96 4.59
C PRO A 147 -13.15 -6.84 4.07
N ALA A 148 -12.57 -5.74 3.57
CA ALA A 148 -13.32 -4.64 2.95
C ALA A 148 -13.95 -5.05 1.62
N ALA A 149 -13.23 -5.80 0.79
CA ALA A 149 -13.75 -6.32 -0.47
C ALA A 149 -14.95 -7.26 -0.24
N VAL A 150 -14.85 -8.18 0.73
CA VAL A 150 -15.95 -9.07 1.11
C VAL A 150 -17.16 -8.28 1.60
N ARG A 151 -16.96 -7.30 2.51
CA ARG A 151 -18.07 -6.43 2.98
C ARG A 151 -18.76 -5.70 1.82
N ALA A 152 -17.97 -5.13 0.91
CA ALA A 152 -18.51 -4.38 -0.23
C ALA A 152 -19.28 -5.28 -1.21
N ALA A 153 -18.75 -6.46 -1.52
CA ALA A 153 -19.45 -7.46 -2.35
C ALA A 153 -20.77 -7.88 -1.71
N ARG A 154 -20.76 -8.25 -0.42
CA ARG A 154 -21.97 -8.66 0.31
C ARG A 154 -23.04 -7.58 0.35
N ALA A 155 -22.66 -6.32 0.54
CA ALA A 155 -23.61 -5.18 0.56
C ALA A 155 -24.38 -5.01 -0.76
N THR A 156 -23.87 -5.55 -1.87
CA THR A 156 -24.48 -5.42 -3.21
C THR A 156 -24.87 -6.75 -3.84
N GLY A 157 -24.88 -7.85 -3.07
CA GLY A 157 -25.21 -9.19 -3.58
C GLY A 157 -24.14 -9.77 -4.50
N GLY A 158 -22.88 -9.31 -4.39
CA GLY A 158 -21.72 -9.90 -5.07
C GLY A 158 -21.40 -11.30 -4.54
N LEU A 159 -20.64 -12.08 -5.34
CA LEU A 159 -20.19 -13.41 -4.98
C LEU A 159 -18.92 -13.37 -4.13
N VAL A 160 -18.87 -14.25 -3.13
CA VAL A 160 -17.64 -14.54 -2.38
C VAL A 160 -17.28 -16.01 -2.60
N ILE A 161 -16.07 -16.24 -3.14
CA ILE A 161 -15.55 -17.55 -3.51
C ILE A 161 -14.33 -17.84 -2.64
N ALA A 162 -14.22 -19.04 -2.10
CA ALA A 162 -13.04 -19.49 -1.37
C ALA A 162 -12.34 -20.65 -2.11
N GLN A 163 -11.05 -20.49 -2.38
CA GLN A 163 -10.15 -21.60 -2.64
C GLN A 163 -9.63 -22.09 -1.29
N ILE A 164 -10.13 -23.22 -0.82
CA ILE A 164 -9.77 -23.81 0.47
C ILE A 164 -8.53 -24.68 0.29
N ASN A 165 -7.48 -24.38 1.07
CA ASN A 165 -6.21 -25.10 1.01
C ASN A 165 -5.77 -25.52 2.42
N PRO A 166 -5.59 -26.82 2.70
CA PRO A 166 -5.14 -27.30 4.01
C PRO A 166 -3.72 -26.82 4.39
N ARG A 167 -2.94 -26.33 3.41
CA ARG A 167 -1.60 -25.80 3.64
C ARG A 167 -1.60 -24.30 3.97
N MET A 168 -2.75 -23.63 3.84
CA MET A 168 -2.93 -22.26 4.29
C MET A 168 -3.04 -22.25 5.83
N PRO A 169 -2.15 -21.53 6.56
CA PRO A 169 -2.22 -21.46 8.01
C PRO A 169 -3.54 -20.81 8.47
N TYR A 170 -4.07 -21.27 9.59
CA TYR A 170 -5.18 -20.61 10.26
C TYR A 170 -4.61 -19.46 11.11
N THR A 171 -4.85 -18.23 10.70
CA THR A 171 -4.39 -17.02 11.40
C THR A 171 -5.57 -16.28 12.01
N PHE A 172 -5.34 -15.56 13.10
CA PHE A 172 -6.36 -14.86 13.88
C PHE A 172 -6.44 -13.37 13.54
N GLY A 173 -7.61 -12.77 13.72
CA GLY A 173 -7.85 -11.35 13.54
C GLY A 173 -8.95 -11.07 12.51
N ASP A 174 -8.80 -10.00 11.74
CA ASP A 174 -9.82 -9.55 10.76
C ASP A 174 -9.98 -10.49 9.54
N GLY A 175 -9.07 -11.45 9.36
CA GLY A 175 -9.12 -12.45 8.30
C GLY A 175 -9.99 -13.66 8.61
N GLU A 176 -10.56 -13.75 9.80
CA GLU A 176 -11.48 -14.82 10.17
C GLU A 176 -12.88 -14.56 9.61
N LEU A 177 -13.36 -15.45 8.76
CA LEU A 177 -14.60 -15.34 8.01
C LEU A 177 -15.55 -16.48 8.37
N ASP A 178 -16.80 -16.17 8.68
CA ASP A 178 -17.84 -17.19 8.81
C ASP A 178 -18.07 -17.90 7.47
N THR A 179 -18.15 -19.23 7.49
CA THR A 179 -18.43 -20.02 6.27
C THR A 179 -19.74 -19.63 5.59
N ALA A 180 -20.72 -19.09 6.33
CA ALA A 180 -21.96 -18.55 5.78
C ALA A 180 -21.74 -17.29 4.90
N SER A 181 -20.62 -16.62 5.06
CA SER A 181 -20.24 -15.46 4.24
C SER A 181 -19.62 -15.84 2.90
N VAL A 182 -19.37 -17.11 2.63
CA VAL A 182 -18.85 -17.65 1.38
C VAL A 182 -19.98 -18.35 0.62
N ASP A 183 -20.13 -18.03 -0.66
CA ASP A 183 -21.16 -18.62 -1.51
C ASP A 183 -20.68 -19.95 -2.10
N LEU A 184 -19.51 -19.94 -2.75
CA LEU A 184 -18.92 -21.06 -3.45
C LEU A 184 -17.52 -21.37 -2.91
N ALA A 185 -17.15 -22.66 -2.89
CA ALA A 185 -15.81 -23.06 -2.52
C ALA A 185 -15.29 -24.18 -3.42
N ILE A 186 -14.01 -24.14 -3.73
CA ILE A 186 -13.25 -25.27 -4.28
C ILE A 186 -12.18 -25.69 -3.29
N GLU A 187 -11.88 -26.97 -3.25
CA GLU A 187 -10.83 -27.51 -2.40
C GLU A 187 -9.59 -27.84 -3.23
N VAL A 188 -8.44 -27.45 -2.74
CA VAL A 188 -7.13 -27.74 -3.32
C VAL A 188 -6.20 -28.26 -2.22
N ASP A 189 -5.16 -29.00 -2.59
CA ASP A 189 -4.05 -29.33 -1.70
C ASP A 189 -2.75 -29.03 -2.45
N MET A 190 -2.26 -27.82 -2.28
CA MET A 190 -1.07 -27.34 -2.95
C MET A 190 -0.17 -26.53 -2.02
N PRO A 191 1.16 -26.65 -2.14
CA PRO A 191 2.08 -25.84 -1.34
C PRO A 191 1.85 -24.35 -1.60
N LEU A 192 1.96 -23.54 -0.54
CA LEU A 192 2.02 -22.08 -0.69
C LEU A 192 3.34 -21.72 -1.34
N VAL A 193 3.31 -20.68 -2.15
CA VAL A 193 4.53 -20.13 -2.74
C VAL A 193 5.46 -19.67 -1.62
N SER A 194 6.71 -20.09 -1.71
CA SER A 194 7.77 -19.74 -0.77
C SER A 194 8.96 -19.22 -1.57
N PRO A 195 9.36 -17.95 -1.39
CA PRO A 195 10.53 -17.43 -2.06
C PRO A 195 11.78 -18.17 -1.58
N THR A 196 12.75 -18.35 -2.47
CA THR A 196 14.07 -18.85 -2.07
C THR A 196 14.80 -17.73 -1.33
N PRO A 197 15.22 -17.93 -0.08
CA PRO A 197 16.00 -16.93 0.63
C PRO A 197 17.32 -16.65 -0.07
N HIS A 198 17.66 -15.38 -0.22
CA HIS A 198 18.97 -14.95 -0.70
C HIS A 198 19.66 -14.22 0.46
N PRO A 199 20.81 -14.70 0.94
CA PRO A 199 21.52 -14.02 2.01
C PRO A 199 21.92 -12.61 1.55
N PRO A 200 21.82 -11.60 2.42
CA PRO A 200 22.28 -10.26 2.13
C PRO A 200 23.79 -10.24 1.83
N ASP A 201 24.19 -9.48 0.82
CA ASP A 201 25.62 -9.19 0.57
C ASP A 201 26.18 -8.20 1.61
N ASP A 202 27.48 -7.93 1.54
CA ASP A 202 28.21 -7.09 2.50
C ASP A 202 27.63 -5.66 2.58
N ILE A 203 27.19 -5.09 1.43
CA ILE A 203 26.58 -3.75 1.37
C ILE A 203 25.28 -3.75 2.17
N HIS A 204 24.41 -4.72 1.92
CA HIS A 204 23.13 -4.81 2.63
C HIS A 204 23.31 -5.13 4.13
N GLN A 205 24.32 -5.95 4.49
CA GLN A 205 24.66 -6.21 5.89
C GLN A 205 25.10 -4.95 6.61
N GLU A 206 25.96 -4.12 5.99
CA GLU A 206 26.40 -2.85 6.57
C GLU A 206 25.23 -1.87 6.75
N ILE A 207 24.36 -1.74 5.74
CA ILE A 207 23.14 -0.94 5.87
C ILE A 207 22.28 -1.44 7.04
N GLY A 208 22.05 -2.76 7.10
CA GLY A 208 21.26 -3.37 8.17
C GLY A 208 21.84 -3.12 9.56
N ALA A 209 23.16 -3.19 9.71
CA ALA A 209 23.85 -2.91 10.97
C ALA A 209 23.68 -1.44 11.40
N ARG A 210 23.79 -0.48 10.44
CA ARG A 210 23.60 0.95 10.71
C ARG A 210 22.16 1.26 11.09
N VAL A 211 21.18 0.71 10.39
CA VAL A 211 19.76 0.85 10.74
C VAL A 211 19.50 0.24 12.12
N ALA A 212 20.02 -0.96 12.40
CA ALA A 212 19.85 -1.58 13.71
C ALA A 212 20.47 -0.77 14.86
N ALA A 213 21.53 0.00 14.61
CA ALA A 213 22.14 0.89 15.61
C ALA A 213 21.18 2.01 16.03
N LEU A 214 20.29 2.46 15.15
CA LEU A 214 19.28 3.49 15.43
C LEU A 214 18.06 2.95 16.19
N VAL A 215 17.84 1.64 16.22
CA VAL A 215 16.67 1.01 16.83
C VAL A 215 16.91 0.79 18.33
N PRO A 216 16.18 1.44 19.25
CA PRO A 216 16.33 1.19 20.69
C PRO A 216 15.67 -0.12 21.12
N ASP A 217 16.05 -0.63 22.28
CA ASP A 217 15.29 -1.69 22.96
C ASP A 217 13.86 -1.22 23.24
N GLY A 218 12.89 -2.12 23.13
CA GLY A 218 11.47 -1.79 23.31
C GLY A 218 10.80 -1.13 22.12
N ALA A 219 11.53 -0.85 21.02
CA ALA A 219 10.97 -0.23 19.82
C ALA A 219 9.85 -1.08 19.20
N THR A 220 8.84 -0.39 18.64
CA THR A 220 7.85 -1.03 17.78
C THR A 220 8.30 -0.94 16.33
N LEU A 221 8.48 -2.08 15.69
CA LEU A 221 9.04 -2.18 14.34
C LEU A 221 7.95 -2.19 13.27
N GLN A 222 8.14 -1.39 12.23
CA GLN A 222 7.62 -1.63 10.89
C GLN A 222 8.78 -1.84 9.94
N LEU A 223 8.73 -2.95 9.23
CA LEU A 223 9.71 -3.27 8.20
C LEU A 223 8.98 -3.67 6.92
N GLY A 224 9.62 -3.37 5.79
CA GLY A 224 9.24 -3.95 4.50
C GLY A 224 9.76 -5.38 4.36
N ILE A 225 9.76 -5.82 3.13
CA ILE A 225 10.30 -7.11 2.68
C ILE A 225 11.46 -6.82 1.70
N GLY A 226 12.42 -7.72 1.63
CA GLY A 226 13.57 -7.61 0.73
C GLY A 226 14.90 -7.55 1.48
N THR A 227 15.99 -7.38 0.73
CA THR A 227 17.36 -7.61 1.24
C THR A 227 17.75 -6.65 2.38
N VAL A 228 17.42 -5.35 2.29
CA VAL A 228 17.72 -4.39 3.36
C VAL A 228 16.91 -4.69 4.63
N PRO A 229 15.56 -4.88 4.60
CA PRO A 229 14.80 -5.32 5.75
C PRO A 229 15.31 -6.63 6.37
N ASP A 230 15.64 -7.63 5.57
CA ASP A 230 16.14 -8.92 6.07
C ASP A 230 17.50 -8.77 6.76
N ALA A 231 18.42 -7.97 6.20
CA ALA A 231 19.70 -7.63 6.83
C ALA A 231 19.52 -6.89 8.16
N THR A 232 18.54 -5.96 8.19
CA THR A 232 18.23 -5.20 9.42
C THR A 232 17.69 -6.12 10.51
N LEU A 233 16.74 -7.01 10.18
CA LEU A 233 16.20 -7.99 11.14
C LEU A 233 17.29 -8.90 11.70
N ALA A 234 18.21 -9.37 10.85
CA ALA A 234 19.35 -10.16 11.29
C ALA A 234 20.25 -9.41 12.29
N ALA A 235 20.49 -8.11 12.08
CA ALA A 235 21.28 -7.27 12.96
C ALA A 235 20.56 -6.91 14.28
N LEU A 236 19.23 -7.06 14.36
CA LEU A 236 18.42 -6.77 15.54
C LEU A 236 18.30 -7.92 16.54
N THR A 237 18.86 -9.09 16.27
CA THR A 237 18.77 -10.28 17.15
C THR A 237 19.34 -10.06 18.56
N GLY A 238 20.23 -9.08 18.73
CA GLY A 238 20.78 -8.66 20.03
C GLY A 238 19.87 -7.73 20.84
N ARG A 239 18.85 -7.13 20.24
CA ARG A 239 17.92 -6.22 20.92
C ARG A 239 16.95 -6.96 21.83
N ARG A 240 16.24 -6.22 22.70
CA ARG A 240 15.30 -6.80 23.65
C ARG A 240 13.98 -6.01 23.69
N GLY A 241 12.89 -6.75 23.92
CA GLY A 241 11.56 -6.15 24.12
C GLY A 241 10.96 -5.53 22.86
N LEU A 242 11.48 -5.90 21.67
CA LEU A 242 10.96 -5.37 20.41
C LEU A 242 9.49 -5.75 20.20
N ARG A 243 8.71 -4.84 19.68
CA ARG A 243 7.30 -5.00 19.32
C ARG A 243 7.14 -4.93 17.82
N VAL A 244 6.00 -5.38 17.31
CA VAL A 244 5.75 -5.42 15.86
C VAL A 244 4.38 -4.84 15.56
N TRP A 245 4.39 -3.78 14.77
CA TRP A 245 3.21 -3.21 14.12
C TRP A 245 3.60 -2.87 12.69
N THR A 246 3.28 -3.76 11.76
CA THR A 246 3.79 -3.68 10.38
C THR A 246 2.72 -4.10 9.38
N GLU A 247 2.82 -3.61 8.16
CA GLU A 247 1.99 -4.07 7.05
C GLU A 247 2.29 -5.52 6.70
N THR A 248 3.58 -5.86 6.64
CA THR A 248 4.07 -7.19 6.26
C THR A 248 5.35 -7.54 7.01
N PHE A 249 5.67 -8.83 7.05
CA PHE A 249 6.97 -9.32 7.53
C PHE A 249 7.39 -10.61 6.79
N SER A 250 8.63 -11.02 7.00
CA SER A 250 9.27 -12.20 6.42
C SER A 250 9.88 -13.09 7.50
N ASP A 251 10.67 -14.08 7.09
CA ASP A 251 11.37 -15.03 7.97
C ASP A 251 12.27 -14.37 9.02
N GLY A 252 12.76 -13.16 8.77
CA GLY A 252 13.57 -12.43 9.73
C GLY A 252 12.84 -12.17 11.06
N LEU A 253 11.51 -12.06 11.05
CA LEU A 253 10.75 -11.91 12.30
C LEU A 253 10.72 -13.22 13.11
N LEU A 254 10.64 -14.37 12.45
CA LEU A 254 10.76 -15.66 13.11
C LEU A 254 12.14 -15.80 13.78
N ALA A 255 13.21 -15.34 13.13
CA ALA A 255 14.55 -15.33 13.72
C ALA A 255 14.63 -14.43 14.97
N LEU A 256 14.00 -13.26 14.98
CA LEU A 256 13.90 -12.39 16.18
C LEU A 256 13.14 -13.08 17.33
N ASP A 257 12.06 -13.78 17.04
CA ASP A 257 11.31 -14.54 18.05
C ASP A 257 12.17 -15.67 18.65
N GLN A 258 12.87 -16.42 17.82
CA GLN A 258 13.80 -17.48 18.24
C GLN A 258 14.98 -16.93 19.08
N ALA A 259 15.48 -15.73 18.76
CA ALA A 259 16.51 -15.03 19.52
C ALA A 259 16.00 -14.39 20.84
N ALA A 260 14.69 -14.51 21.13
CA ALA A 260 14.02 -13.86 22.26
C ALA A 260 14.21 -12.32 22.27
N ALA A 261 14.31 -11.71 21.09
CA ALA A 261 14.40 -10.27 20.92
C ALA A 261 13.03 -9.59 21.04
N LEU A 262 11.94 -10.31 20.72
CA LEU A 262 10.57 -9.79 20.76
C LEU A 262 10.01 -9.76 22.20
N ASP A 263 9.16 -8.75 22.46
CA ASP A 263 8.31 -8.71 23.66
C ASP A 263 7.29 -9.84 23.62
N ARG A 264 7.38 -10.80 24.55
CA ARG A 264 6.50 -11.98 24.61
C ARG A 264 5.06 -11.66 25.00
N HIS A 265 4.84 -10.50 25.60
CA HIS A 265 3.52 -10.06 26.08
C HIS A 265 2.80 -9.16 25.07
N ALA A 266 3.52 -8.61 24.09
CA ALA A 266 2.94 -7.82 23.01
C ALA A 266 2.47 -8.71 21.86
N PRO A 267 1.31 -8.39 21.24
CA PRO A 267 0.92 -9.05 20.00
C PRO A 267 1.85 -8.64 18.85
N ILE A 268 2.03 -9.56 17.92
CA ILE A 268 2.64 -9.29 16.60
C ILE A 268 1.50 -8.94 15.65
N VAL A 269 1.45 -7.70 15.19
CA VAL A 269 0.38 -7.21 14.31
C VAL A 269 0.90 -7.01 12.89
N SER A 270 0.17 -7.59 11.92
CA SER A 270 0.45 -7.44 10.50
C SER A 270 -0.83 -7.48 9.67
N SER A 271 -0.73 -7.26 8.34
CA SER A 271 -1.84 -7.39 7.39
C SER A 271 -1.65 -8.55 6.42
N PHE A 272 -0.43 -8.86 6.07
CA PHE A 272 -0.09 -10.01 5.24
C PHE A 272 1.35 -10.48 5.51
N VAL A 273 1.72 -11.61 4.96
CA VAL A 273 3.03 -12.19 5.18
C VAL A 273 3.40 -13.12 4.02
N PHE A 274 4.69 -13.20 3.73
CA PHE A 274 5.21 -14.27 2.90
C PHE A 274 6.62 -14.66 3.36
N GLY A 275 6.98 -15.92 3.16
CA GLY A 275 8.27 -16.44 3.54
C GLY A 275 8.35 -17.95 3.34
N SER A 276 9.16 -18.59 4.15
CA SER A 276 9.40 -20.04 4.10
C SER A 276 8.22 -20.87 4.61
N GLN A 277 8.24 -22.16 4.30
CA GLN A 277 7.30 -23.12 4.90
C GLN A 277 7.43 -23.17 6.43
N GLN A 278 8.62 -22.89 6.97
CA GLN A 278 8.85 -22.80 8.41
C GLN A 278 8.10 -21.63 9.02
N LEU A 279 8.13 -20.46 8.36
CA LEU A 279 7.36 -19.29 8.76
C LEU A 279 5.86 -19.62 8.74
N TYR A 280 5.34 -20.22 7.67
CA TYR A 280 3.92 -20.59 7.57
C TYR A 280 3.49 -21.57 8.67
N GLY A 281 4.37 -22.53 9.03
CA GLY A 281 4.13 -23.42 10.17
C GLY A 281 4.11 -22.68 11.51
N TRP A 282 4.93 -21.66 11.69
CA TRP A 282 4.94 -20.84 12.91
C TRP A 282 3.71 -19.95 13.04
N LEU A 283 3.11 -19.56 11.90
CA LEU A 283 1.88 -18.76 11.89
C LEU A 283 0.65 -19.57 12.28
N ASP A 284 0.62 -20.87 11.95
CA ASP A 284 -0.58 -21.66 12.10
C ASP A 284 -1.03 -21.71 13.57
N ARG A 285 -2.21 -21.17 13.84
CA ARG A 285 -2.83 -21.07 15.19
C ARG A 285 -1.97 -20.40 16.23
N ASN A 286 -1.08 -19.50 15.83
CA ASN A 286 -0.27 -18.72 16.76
C ASN A 286 -1.09 -17.54 17.29
N GLU A 287 -1.55 -17.65 18.54
CA GLU A 287 -2.41 -16.64 19.18
C GLU A 287 -1.72 -15.30 19.45
N ARG A 288 -0.38 -15.25 19.40
CA ARG A 288 0.34 -13.97 19.50
C ARG A 288 0.25 -13.14 18.24
N ILE A 289 -0.06 -13.75 17.09
CA ILE A 289 -0.09 -13.07 15.80
C ILE A 289 -1.52 -12.65 15.48
N ARG A 290 -1.69 -11.39 15.06
CA ARG A 290 -2.96 -10.82 14.65
C ARG A 290 -2.82 -10.22 13.25
N PHE A 291 -3.54 -10.81 12.30
CA PHE A 291 -3.65 -10.23 10.96
C PHE A 291 -4.87 -9.32 10.90
N LEU A 292 -4.61 -8.02 10.77
CA LEU A 292 -5.64 -7.01 10.72
C LEU A 292 -5.74 -6.39 9.33
N ARG A 293 -6.89 -5.83 9.03
CA ARG A 293 -7.16 -5.09 7.78
C ARG A 293 -6.34 -3.80 7.71
N THR A 294 -6.05 -3.35 6.49
CA THR A 294 -5.22 -2.16 6.25
C THR A 294 -5.81 -0.88 6.83
N GLU A 295 -7.14 -0.76 6.92
CA GLU A 295 -7.78 0.40 7.56
C GLU A 295 -7.38 0.57 9.03
N THR A 296 -6.89 -0.50 9.66
CA THR A 296 -6.40 -0.48 11.05
C THR A 296 -4.87 -0.43 11.09
N VAL A 297 -4.20 -1.30 10.34
CA VAL A 297 -2.73 -1.43 10.40
C VAL A 297 -2.04 -0.21 9.81
N ASN A 298 -2.58 0.33 8.72
CA ASN A 298 -2.05 1.47 7.98
C ASN A 298 -2.72 2.81 8.37
N ASP A 299 -3.44 2.87 9.49
CA ASP A 299 -3.95 4.14 10.00
C ASP A 299 -2.84 4.92 10.71
N PRO A 300 -2.40 6.10 10.19
CA PRO A 300 -1.36 6.88 10.83
C PRO A 300 -1.67 7.25 12.30
N ALA A 301 -2.96 7.42 12.66
CA ALA A 301 -3.34 7.72 14.03
C ALA A 301 -3.21 6.50 14.97
N VAL A 302 -3.33 5.29 14.45
CA VAL A 302 -3.08 4.05 15.20
C VAL A 302 -1.59 3.79 15.30
N ILE A 303 -0.84 3.99 14.21
CA ILE A 303 0.61 3.86 14.15
C ILE A 303 1.27 4.82 15.15
N ALA A 304 0.82 6.08 15.21
CA ALA A 304 1.33 7.11 16.13
C ALA A 304 1.19 6.76 17.62
N ARG A 305 0.33 5.81 17.96
CA ARG A 305 0.16 5.35 19.36
C ARG A 305 1.12 4.22 19.73
N GLN A 306 1.87 3.69 18.78
CA GLN A 306 2.83 2.63 19.08
C GLN A 306 4.08 3.22 19.76
N PRO A 307 4.55 2.65 20.87
CA PRO A 307 5.70 3.18 21.58
C PRO A 307 6.97 3.04 20.74
N LEU A 308 7.81 4.08 20.72
CA LEU A 308 9.08 4.11 20.00
C LEU A 308 8.94 3.59 18.55
N MET A 309 7.88 4.03 17.86
CA MET A 309 7.57 3.54 16.52
C MET A 309 8.71 3.78 15.56
N THR A 310 9.32 2.73 15.06
CA THR A 310 10.43 2.77 14.13
C THR A 310 9.99 2.20 12.79
N SER A 311 9.76 3.10 11.84
CA SER A 311 9.37 2.76 10.47
C SER A 311 10.62 2.67 9.60
N ILE A 312 10.88 1.52 8.99
CA ILE A 312 12.05 1.24 8.18
C ILE A 312 11.60 0.86 6.77
N ASN A 313 11.91 1.71 5.81
CA ASN A 313 11.52 1.54 4.42
C ASN A 313 12.73 1.67 3.48
N THR A 314 12.55 1.23 2.23
CA THR A 314 13.56 1.37 1.18
C THR A 314 13.09 2.31 0.10
N ALA A 315 14.03 2.85 -0.65
CA ALA A 315 13.76 3.67 -1.83
C ALA A 315 14.66 3.27 -2.99
N LEU A 316 14.26 3.64 -4.20
CA LEU A 316 15.09 3.52 -5.40
C LEU A 316 16.09 4.67 -5.50
N GLN A 317 15.64 5.86 -5.09
CA GLN A 317 16.43 7.10 -5.08
C GLN A 317 15.95 8.03 -3.96
N VAL A 318 16.87 8.83 -3.45
CA VAL A 318 16.59 9.98 -2.56
C VAL A 318 17.30 11.21 -3.13
N ASP A 319 16.63 12.37 -3.12
CA ASP A 319 17.23 13.61 -3.59
C ASP A 319 17.75 14.48 -2.42
N LEU A 320 18.45 15.58 -2.80
CA LEU A 320 19.02 16.51 -1.82
C LEU A 320 17.97 17.34 -1.05
N HIS A 321 16.69 17.21 -1.39
CA HIS A 321 15.55 17.72 -0.63
C HIS A 321 14.96 16.66 0.30
N ALA A 322 15.67 15.53 0.46
CA ALA A 322 15.25 14.35 1.23
C ALA A 322 13.91 13.76 0.77
N GLN A 323 13.54 13.91 -0.51
CA GLN A 323 12.40 13.24 -1.09
C GLN A 323 12.82 11.87 -1.63
N ALA A 324 11.94 10.86 -1.48
CA ALA A 324 12.24 9.49 -1.84
C ALA A 324 11.32 8.99 -2.97
N ASN A 325 11.91 8.40 -4.00
CA ASN A 325 11.20 7.65 -5.02
C ASN A 325 11.29 6.15 -4.70
N ALA A 326 10.16 5.51 -4.42
CA ALA A 326 10.05 4.07 -4.22
C ALA A 326 9.21 3.36 -5.28
N SER A 327 8.65 4.09 -6.25
CA SER A 327 7.56 3.59 -7.10
C SER A 327 7.82 3.61 -8.58
N TYR A 328 8.65 4.52 -9.08
CA TYR A 328 8.84 4.73 -10.51
C TYR A 328 10.27 4.43 -10.98
N VAL A 329 10.39 3.86 -12.16
CA VAL A 329 11.66 3.62 -12.86
C VAL A 329 11.52 4.08 -14.31
N ARG A 330 12.31 5.10 -14.71
CA ARG A 330 12.33 5.64 -16.10
C ARG A 330 10.93 6.01 -16.60
N GLY A 331 10.19 6.78 -15.83
CA GLY A 331 8.84 7.25 -16.15
C GLY A 331 7.75 6.19 -16.11
N ARG A 332 8.05 4.97 -15.65
CA ARG A 332 7.07 3.87 -15.57
C ARG A 332 6.85 3.44 -14.14
N ILE A 333 5.59 3.18 -13.80
CA ILE A 333 5.28 2.61 -12.49
C ILE A 333 5.89 1.21 -12.35
N TRP A 334 6.63 1.02 -11.26
CA TRP A 334 7.31 -0.24 -10.94
C TRP A 334 6.61 -0.99 -9.80
N SER A 335 6.12 -0.25 -8.82
CA SER A 335 5.41 -0.78 -7.65
C SER A 335 4.16 0.07 -7.32
N GLY A 336 4.19 0.90 -6.31
CA GLY A 336 3.10 1.77 -5.87
C GLY A 336 3.46 2.45 -4.56
N PHE A 337 2.52 3.21 -3.99
CA PHE A 337 2.76 3.87 -2.70
C PHE A 337 2.89 2.87 -1.54
N GLY A 338 2.13 1.75 -1.59
CA GLY A 338 2.08 0.81 -0.48
C GLY A 338 1.65 1.48 0.82
N GLY A 339 2.18 0.98 1.93
CA GLY A 339 1.98 1.55 3.26
C GLY A 339 3.08 2.52 3.71
N GLN A 340 4.15 2.70 2.94
CA GLN A 340 5.27 3.57 3.33
C GLN A 340 4.82 4.97 3.77
N PRO A 341 3.96 5.71 3.03
CA PRO A 341 3.53 7.05 3.46
C PRO A 341 2.72 7.03 4.76
N ASP A 342 1.94 5.98 5.00
CA ASP A 342 1.13 5.83 6.19
C ASP A 342 2.02 5.61 7.42
N PHE A 343 3.00 4.69 7.32
CA PHE A 343 3.93 4.37 8.40
C PHE A 343 4.91 5.48 8.69
N VAL A 344 5.48 6.12 7.67
CA VAL A 344 6.38 7.28 7.85
C VAL A 344 5.64 8.41 8.60
N THR A 345 4.43 8.75 8.16
CA THR A 345 3.61 9.78 8.82
C THR A 345 3.30 9.38 10.26
N GLY A 346 2.81 8.16 10.50
CA GLY A 346 2.47 7.70 11.83
C GLY A 346 3.67 7.64 12.78
N ALA A 347 4.82 7.16 12.28
CA ALA A 347 6.06 7.07 13.07
C ALA A 347 6.56 8.44 13.52
N LEU A 348 6.54 9.45 12.64
CA LEU A 348 6.95 10.81 13.01
C LEU A 348 6.00 11.50 13.99
N HIS A 349 4.76 11.02 14.11
CA HIS A 349 3.81 11.49 15.10
C HIS A 349 3.83 10.68 16.41
N ALA A 350 4.52 9.55 16.43
CA ALA A 350 4.69 8.75 17.64
C ALA A 350 5.68 9.40 18.60
N ALA A 351 5.46 9.22 19.91
CA ALA A 351 6.43 9.67 20.92
C ALA A 351 7.77 8.93 20.72
N ASP A 352 8.84 9.68 20.56
CA ASP A 352 10.19 9.20 20.25
C ASP A 352 10.23 8.26 19.02
N GLY A 353 9.30 8.45 18.11
CA GLY A 353 9.20 7.68 16.88
C GLY A 353 10.18 8.17 15.82
N GLN A 354 10.52 7.29 14.88
CA GLN A 354 11.44 7.59 13.80
C GLN A 354 11.05 6.91 12.48
N ALA A 355 11.35 7.59 11.38
CA ALA A 355 11.11 7.10 10.03
C ALA A 355 12.43 7.06 9.26
N ILE A 356 12.88 5.88 8.91
CA ILE A 356 14.18 5.61 8.29
C ILE A 356 13.95 5.19 6.84
N ILE A 357 14.68 5.82 5.91
CA ILE A 357 14.83 5.35 4.54
C ILE A 357 16.24 4.75 4.39
N ALA A 358 16.32 3.50 3.99
CA ALA A 358 17.57 2.79 3.83
C ALA A 358 17.73 2.25 2.41
N LEU A 359 18.87 2.53 1.77
CA LEU A 359 19.14 2.13 0.39
C LEU A 359 20.64 2.01 0.13
N PRO A 360 21.08 1.11 -0.78
CA PRO A 360 22.45 1.14 -1.28
C PRO A 360 22.74 2.50 -1.95
N SER A 361 23.93 3.06 -1.74
CA SER A 361 24.30 4.36 -2.32
C SER A 361 24.51 4.35 -3.82
N TRP A 362 24.67 3.14 -4.41
CA TRP A 362 24.98 2.94 -5.80
C TRP A 362 24.14 1.83 -6.43
N HIS A 363 23.61 2.10 -7.60
CA HIS A 363 22.87 1.11 -8.37
C HIS A 363 23.79 0.44 -9.39
N ALA A 364 24.22 -0.80 -9.10
CA ALA A 364 25.25 -1.52 -9.87
C ALA A 364 24.93 -1.65 -11.37
N ARG A 365 23.68 -1.98 -11.75
CA ARG A 365 23.29 -2.17 -13.16
C ARG A 365 23.36 -0.90 -14.00
N SER A 366 22.99 0.24 -13.46
CA SER A 366 23.00 1.53 -14.14
C SER A 366 24.28 2.31 -13.91
N ALA A 367 25.18 1.81 -13.05
CA ALA A 367 26.40 2.47 -12.62
C ALA A 367 26.13 3.93 -12.22
N SER A 368 25.14 4.15 -11.37
CA SER A 368 24.68 5.49 -10.97
C SER A 368 24.36 5.59 -9.49
N SER A 369 24.55 6.79 -8.94
CA SER A 369 24.16 7.10 -7.56
C SER A 369 22.66 6.98 -7.37
N THR A 370 22.26 6.49 -6.20
CA THR A 370 20.89 6.48 -5.71
C THR A 370 20.54 7.78 -4.96
N ILE A 371 21.55 8.50 -4.50
CA ILE A 371 21.38 9.86 -4.04
C ILE A 371 21.56 10.78 -5.25
N VAL A 372 20.53 11.59 -5.55
CA VAL A 372 20.45 12.44 -6.74
C VAL A 372 20.21 13.90 -6.37
N ALA A 373 20.57 14.82 -7.24
CA ALA A 373 20.39 16.26 -6.96
C ALA A 373 18.90 16.62 -6.82
N ALA A 374 18.06 16.11 -7.71
CA ALA A 374 16.61 16.24 -7.67
C ALA A 374 15.97 15.00 -8.31
N LEU A 375 14.83 14.57 -7.80
CA LEU A 375 14.05 13.49 -8.40
C LEU A 375 13.38 13.96 -9.69
N SER A 376 13.47 13.16 -10.74
CA SER A 376 12.76 13.39 -12.01
C SER A 376 11.44 12.60 -12.09
N GLU A 377 11.24 11.65 -11.18
CA GLU A 377 10.09 10.76 -11.16
C GLU A 377 9.00 11.30 -10.23
N PRO A 378 7.72 11.01 -10.49
CA PRO A 378 6.66 11.32 -9.55
C PRO A 378 6.91 10.71 -8.18
N THR A 379 6.72 11.47 -7.13
CA THR A 379 6.87 11.01 -5.76
C THR A 379 5.79 11.59 -4.85
N THR A 380 5.50 10.89 -3.76
CA THR A 380 4.66 11.41 -2.68
C THR A 380 5.57 12.21 -1.74
N SER A 381 5.26 13.50 -1.55
CA SER A 381 6.01 14.33 -0.61
C SER A 381 5.70 13.93 0.83
N PHE A 382 6.72 13.52 1.57
CA PHE A 382 6.68 13.27 3.02
C PHE A 382 8.08 13.45 3.61
N GLN A 383 8.15 13.59 4.93
CA GLN A 383 9.42 13.75 5.65
C GLN A 383 9.88 12.41 6.23
N HIS A 384 11.20 12.27 6.45
CA HIS A 384 11.77 11.17 7.24
C HIS A 384 12.66 11.75 8.33
N SER A 385 13.04 10.90 9.30
CA SER A 385 14.02 11.28 10.30
C SER A 385 15.45 11.03 9.86
N HIS A 386 15.68 9.91 9.16
CA HIS A 386 17.02 9.49 8.75
C HIS A 386 17.02 8.90 7.33
N VAL A 387 18.13 9.07 6.64
CA VAL A 387 18.48 8.34 5.43
C VAL A 387 19.77 7.56 5.68
N VAL A 388 19.81 6.28 5.32
CA VAL A 388 20.91 5.36 5.64
C VAL A 388 21.42 4.67 4.39
N SER A 389 22.74 4.63 4.21
CA SER A 389 23.42 3.77 3.23
C SER A 389 24.57 3.01 3.89
N GLU A 390 25.30 2.22 3.10
CA GLU A 390 26.52 1.53 3.55
C GLU A 390 27.63 2.52 3.97
N HIS A 391 27.55 3.78 3.57
CA HIS A 391 28.55 4.80 3.94
C HIS A 391 28.24 5.49 5.26
N GLY A 392 26.97 5.59 5.67
CA GLY A 392 26.61 6.25 6.92
C GLY A 392 25.12 6.57 7.05
N VAL A 393 24.86 7.52 7.95
CA VAL A 393 23.53 8.01 8.33
C VAL A 393 23.49 9.51 8.13
N ALA A 394 22.43 10.02 7.52
CA ALA A 394 22.10 11.44 7.45
C ALA A 394 20.89 11.72 8.35
N ASP A 395 21.06 12.69 9.27
CA ASP A 395 19.99 13.20 10.12
C ASP A 395 19.19 14.26 9.35
N ILE A 396 17.92 13.97 9.08
CA ILE A 396 17.06 14.80 8.24
C ILE A 396 16.11 15.66 9.09
N TRP A 397 15.46 15.05 10.09
CA TRP A 397 14.47 15.77 10.88
C TRP A 397 15.08 16.91 11.71
N GLY A 398 14.49 18.11 11.62
CA GLY A 398 14.95 19.28 12.36
C GLY A 398 16.11 20.02 11.70
N SER A 399 16.67 19.50 10.61
CA SER A 399 17.77 20.14 9.86
C SER A 399 17.22 21.07 8.77
N SER A 400 17.90 22.18 8.53
CA SER A 400 17.62 23.07 7.39
C SER A 400 17.93 22.35 6.07
N LEU A 401 17.33 22.80 4.97
CA LEU A 401 17.55 22.22 3.64
C LEU A 401 19.05 22.07 3.29
N ARG A 402 19.85 23.09 3.60
CA ARG A 402 21.30 23.04 3.38
C ARG A 402 21.96 21.95 4.24
N GLN A 403 21.59 21.85 5.51
CA GLN A 403 22.13 20.81 6.40
C GLN A 403 21.73 19.42 5.93
N GLN A 404 20.47 19.23 5.52
CA GLN A 404 20.01 17.95 4.97
C GLN A 404 20.81 17.55 3.73
N ALA A 405 21.03 18.49 2.80
CA ALA A 405 21.84 18.24 1.61
C ALA A 405 23.29 17.90 1.96
N ASP A 406 23.89 18.67 2.87
CA ASP A 406 25.26 18.42 3.34
C ASP A 406 25.40 17.05 4.01
N GLU A 407 24.44 16.64 4.85
CA GLU A 407 24.39 15.32 5.49
C GLU A 407 24.26 14.20 4.46
N LEU A 408 23.33 14.32 3.50
CA LEU A 408 23.13 13.33 2.44
C LEU A 408 24.38 13.16 1.58
N ILE A 409 25.05 14.27 1.20
CA ILE A 409 26.25 14.24 0.36
C ILE A 409 27.42 13.60 1.12
N ARG A 410 27.67 14.02 2.37
CA ARG A 410 28.86 13.57 3.13
C ARG A 410 28.71 12.15 3.65
N ASN A 411 27.54 11.78 4.17
CA ASN A 411 27.36 10.58 4.96
C ASN A 411 26.69 9.44 4.19
N VAL A 412 25.86 9.74 3.18
CA VAL A 412 25.02 8.72 2.52
C VAL A 412 25.39 8.49 1.07
N ALA A 413 25.72 9.55 0.32
CA ALA A 413 26.05 9.43 -1.10
C ALA A 413 27.33 8.62 -1.34
N HIS A 414 27.34 7.87 -2.45
CA HIS A 414 28.54 7.19 -2.93
C HIS A 414 29.68 8.18 -3.13
N PRO A 415 30.94 7.87 -2.72
CA PRO A 415 32.07 8.78 -2.84
C PRO A 415 32.22 9.43 -4.22
N ASP A 416 32.06 8.63 -5.29
CA ASP A 416 32.19 9.10 -6.68
C ASP A 416 31.11 10.10 -7.11
N ALA A 417 30.02 10.23 -6.37
CA ALA A 417 28.94 11.17 -6.67
C ALA A 417 29.02 12.49 -5.88
N ARG A 418 29.78 12.53 -4.79
CA ARG A 418 29.73 13.63 -3.81
C ARG A 418 30.07 14.99 -4.41
N ASP A 419 31.15 15.09 -5.17
CA ASP A 419 31.60 16.37 -5.76
C ASP A 419 30.57 16.91 -6.76
N ALA A 420 30.01 16.04 -7.61
CA ALA A 420 28.99 16.43 -8.57
C ALA A 420 27.69 16.89 -7.90
N LEU A 421 27.26 16.19 -6.83
CA LEU A 421 26.10 16.57 -6.05
C LEU A 421 26.30 17.92 -5.34
N ALA A 422 27.46 18.14 -4.74
CA ALA A 422 27.81 19.39 -4.07
C ALA A 422 27.84 20.58 -5.04
N ALA A 423 28.44 20.41 -6.21
CA ALA A 423 28.46 21.44 -7.26
C ALA A 423 27.04 21.79 -7.72
N THR A 424 26.21 20.78 -8.06
CA THR A 424 24.82 21.00 -8.49
C THR A 424 23.98 21.69 -7.42
N PHE A 425 24.14 21.32 -6.14
CA PHE A 425 23.43 21.96 -5.03
C PHE A 425 23.84 23.42 -4.85
N ALA A 426 25.14 23.74 -4.97
CA ALA A 426 25.63 25.08 -4.88
C ALA A 426 25.10 25.99 -6.01
N ASP A 427 25.09 25.51 -7.25
CA ASP A 427 24.60 26.25 -8.42
C ASP A 427 23.11 26.61 -8.30
N THR A 428 22.25 25.63 -7.92
CA THR A 428 20.81 25.86 -7.78
C THR A 428 20.44 26.80 -6.62
N HIS A 429 21.32 26.96 -5.60
CA HIS A 429 21.06 27.84 -4.45
C HIS A 429 21.80 29.19 -4.50
N THR A 430 22.76 29.38 -5.42
CA THR A 430 23.32 30.69 -5.74
C THR A 430 22.40 31.53 -6.61
N ASP A 431 21.70 30.93 -7.55
CA ASP A 431 20.71 31.62 -8.38
C ASP A 431 19.53 32.20 -7.58
N ALA A 432 19.14 31.55 -6.46
CA ALA A 432 18.10 32.04 -5.56
C ALA A 432 18.50 33.38 -4.86
N ARG A 433 19.80 33.75 -4.81
CA ARG A 433 20.27 35.03 -4.28
C ARG A 433 20.37 36.13 -5.34
N GLY A 434 20.44 35.75 -6.63
CA GLY A 434 20.54 36.69 -7.76
C GLY A 434 19.20 36.97 -8.47
N GLY A 435 18.22 36.08 -8.36
CA GLY A 435 16.99 36.08 -9.14
C GLY A 435 15.73 36.64 -8.47
N ALA A 436 15.81 37.36 -7.37
CA ALA A 436 14.61 37.88 -6.68
C ALA A 436 13.95 39.07 -7.40
N ARG A 437 14.06 39.20 -8.73
CA ARG A 437 13.36 40.22 -9.55
C ARG A 437 13.15 39.84 -11.01
N ALA A 438 12.69 38.65 -11.33
CA ALA A 438 12.07 38.40 -12.65
C ALA A 438 11.19 37.17 -12.59
N ASP A 439 9.96 37.31 -13.09
CA ASP A 439 9.08 36.28 -13.57
C ASP A 439 8.13 35.53 -12.65
N VAL A 440 7.43 36.23 -11.76
CA VAL A 440 6.11 35.76 -11.29
C VAL A 440 4.95 36.43 -12.06
N HIS A 441 5.22 37.31 -13.04
CA HIS A 441 4.18 38.11 -13.73
C HIS A 441 4.07 37.89 -15.25
N SER A 442 4.77 36.97 -15.88
CA SER A 442 4.67 36.76 -17.33
C SER A 442 3.65 35.72 -17.80
N GLY A 443 3.09 34.93 -16.90
CA GLY A 443 2.06 33.93 -17.22
C GLY A 443 0.61 34.41 -17.26
N ALA A 444 0.29 35.63 -16.76
CA ALA A 444 -1.08 36.10 -16.58
C ALA A 444 -1.54 37.20 -17.57
N ARG A 445 -0.76 37.55 -18.60
CA ARG A 445 -1.11 38.63 -19.54
C ARG A 445 -1.42 38.22 -20.98
N ALA A 446 -1.47 36.94 -21.31
CA ALA A 446 -1.77 36.49 -22.68
C ALA A 446 -3.24 36.16 -22.95
N GLU A 447 -4.15 36.34 -21.98
CA GLU A 447 -5.56 35.97 -22.14
C GLU A 447 -6.56 37.14 -21.99
N ALA A 448 -6.10 38.40 -21.94
CA ALA A 448 -6.94 39.57 -21.70
C ALA A 448 -7.38 40.33 -22.97
N ASP A 449 -7.10 39.82 -24.17
CA ASP A 449 -7.45 40.56 -25.41
C ASP A 449 -8.35 39.70 -26.36
N ARG A 450 -9.50 39.25 -25.88
CA ARG A 450 -10.63 38.83 -26.71
C ARG A 450 -11.87 39.67 -26.39
N PRO A 451 -12.50 40.32 -27.38
CA PRO A 451 -13.68 41.19 -27.15
C PRO A 451 -14.88 40.32 -26.68
N ARG A 452 -15.50 40.76 -25.60
CA ARG A 452 -16.76 40.17 -25.08
C ARG A 452 -17.91 40.52 -26.01
N PRO A 453 -18.83 39.59 -26.32
CA PRO A 453 -20.09 39.94 -26.96
C PRO A 453 -21.03 40.64 -25.97
N SER A 454 -21.66 41.69 -26.45
CA SER A 454 -22.64 42.54 -25.75
C SER A 454 -23.86 41.75 -25.29
N ALA A 455 -24.15 41.73 -24.01
CA ALA A 455 -25.40 41.22 -23.47
C ALA A 455 -26.35 42.39 -23.20
N SER A 456 -27.47 42.36 -23.88
CA SER A 456 -28.64 43.21 -23.65
C SER A 456 -29.35 42.82 -22.35
N ALA A 457 -29.70 43.84 -21.55
CA ALA A 457 -30.45 43.71 -20.32
C ALA A 457 -31.95 43.45 -20.57
N PRO A 458 -32.65 42.84 -19.64
CA PRO A 458 -34.02 43.21 -19.34
C PRO A 458 -34.23 43.64 -17.89
N GLN A 459 -35.21 44.50 -17.82
CA GLN A 459 -35.66 45.36 -16.75
C GLN A 459 -36.19 44.62 -15.50
N GLN A 460 -36.19 45.40 -14.41
CA GLN A 460 -36.71 45.16 -13.07
C GLN A 460 -38.22 44.88 -13.02
N SER A 461 -38.60 44.05 -12.06
CA SER A 461 -39.84 44.32 -11.29
C SER A 461 -39.66 43.88 -9.84
N ALA A 462 -39.90 44.83 -8.96
CA ALA A 462 -39.87 44.70 -7.51
C ALA A 462 -41.18 44.11 -6.99
N SER A 463 -41.08 43.29 -5.93
CA SER A 463 -42.13 43.25 -4.92
C SER A 463 -41.53 42.87 -3.55
N ARG A 464 -41.79 43.75 -2.60
CA ARG A 464 -41.52 43.63 -1.16
C ARG A 464 -42.50 42.64 -0.52
N SER A 465 -42.04 41.88 0.46
CA SER A 465 -42.84 41.74 1.70
C SER A 465 -41.93 41.29 2.86
N THR A 466 -42.10 42.00 3.90
CA THR A 466 -41.54 41.95 5.26
C THR A 466 -42.19 40.86 6.10
N THR A 467 -41.46 40.41 7.09
CA THR A 467 -41.76 39.98 8.49
C THR A 467 -40.88 38.80 8.83
N GLY A 468 -40.12 38.69 9.88
CA GLY A 468 -40.11 39.31 11.17
C GLY A 468 -39.76 38.24 12.23
N ALA A 469 -38.65 38.43 12.97
CA ALA A 469 -38.33 37.97 14.33
C ALA A 469 -38.49 36.46 14.65
N SER A 470 -37.66 35.79 15.38
CA SER A 470 -37.06 36.12 16.69
C SER A 470 -36.01 35.06 17.08
N ALA A 471 -35.03 35.49 17.85
CA ALA A 471 -34.03 34.72 18.51
C ALA A 471 -34.56 33.85 19.67
N SER A 472 -33.95 32.74 19.93
CA SER A 472 -33.77 32.27 21.32
C SER A 472 -32.59 31.35 21.45
N ALA A 473 -31.64 31.80 22.26
CA ALA A 473 -30.50 31.05 22.76
C ALA A 473 -30.93 30.23 23.98
N VAL A 474 -30.42 29.01 24.09
CA VAL A 474 -30.24 28.33 25.40
C VAL A 474 -28.95 27.50 25.35
N ALA A 475 -28.05 27.86 26.24
CA ALA A 475 -26.85 27.10 26.58
C ALA A 475 -27.09 26.28 27.89
N PRO A 476 -26.07 25.55 28.45
CA PRO A 476 -26.21 24.14 28.78
C PRO A 476 -26.22 23.85 30.28
N SER A 477 -26.53 22.62 30.64
CA SER A 477 -26.19 22.00 31.95
C SER A 477 -26.00 20.51 31.64
N GLY A 478 -24.94 19.77 32.01
CA GLY A 478 -24.25 19.69 33.28
C GLY A 478 -24.63 18.38 33.96
N VAL A 479 -23.58 17.61 34.40
CA VAL A 479 -23.54 16.63 35.49
C VAL A 479 -23.65 15.13 35.16
N GLU A 480 -22.48 14.45 35.33
CA GLU A 480 -22.15 13.28 36.19
C GLU A 480 -22.99 11.98 36.11
N LYS A 481 -22.38 10.95 35.71
CA LYS A 481 -21.76 9.85 36.47
C LYS A 481 -21.07 8.87 35.54
#